data_cd2b231f55afa4e6bb8f16922d9e8e33
#
_entry.id   cd2b231f55afa4e6bb8f16922d9e8e33
#
_cell.length_a   1.000
_cell.length_b   1.000
_cell.length_c   1.000
_cell.angle_alpha   90.00
_cell.angle_beta   90.00
_cell.angle_gamma   90.00
#
_symmetry.space_group_name_H-M   'P 1'
#
loop_
_entity.id
_entity.type
_entity.pdbx_description
1 polymer ?
#
loop_
_entity_poly.entity_id
_entity_poly.type
_entity_poly.pdbx_seq_one_letter_code
_entity_poly.pdbx_strand_id
1 'polypeptide(L)' 'MANKSKKAAKRGNIYETVSNNIQKITRPSGTTSYRVRVSEDGIMYSQYETSLKKAKALRNSWVG' A
#
# COMPACT_ATOMS: atom_id res chain seq x y z
N MET A 1 7.51 -26.75 -9.21
CA MET A 1 7.34 -26.27 -9.22
C MET A 1 7.09 -25.63 -8.66
N ALA A 2 7.24 -25.50 -8.29
CA ALA A 2 7.01 -24.91 -7.74
C ALA A 2 6.81 -24.02 -8.02
N ASN A 3 7.09 -23.95 -8.42
CA ASN A 3 6.93 -23.11 -8.85
C ASN A 3 5.81 -22.65 -8.87
N LYS A 4 5.03 -23.22 -8.47
CA LYS A 4 3.90 -22.84 -8.34
C LYS A 4 3.73 -21.72 -7.56
N SER A 5 4.29 -21.55 -6.59
CA SER A 5 4.14 -20.41 -5.83
C SER A 5 4.46 -19.21 -6.60
N LYS A 6 5.39 -19.31 -7.47
CA LYS A 6 5.67 -18.22 -8.22
C LYS A 6 4.53 -17.87 -9.05
N LYS A 7 3.74 -18.78 -9.44
CA LYS A 7 2.65 -18.47 -10.18
C LYS A 7 1.72 -17.66 -9.38
N ALA A 8 1.51 -17.99 -8.18
CA ALA A 8 0.61 -17.25 -7.37
C ALA A 8 1.12 -15.85 -7.23
N ALA A 9 2.39 -15.71 -7.10
CA ALA A 9 2.93 -14.39 -6.96
C ALA A 9 2.63 -13.55 -8.17
N LYS A 10 2.66 -14.14 -9.33
CA LYS A 10 2.36 -13.40 -10.47
C LYS A 10 0.98 -12.88 -10.48
N ARG A 11 0.05 -13.60 -9.90
CA ARG A 11 -1.26 -13.12 -9.88
C ARG A 11 -1.55 -12.23 -8.75
N GLY A 12 -0.70 -12.12 -7.78
CA GLY A 12 -0.93 -11.31 -6.61
C GLY A 12 -0.57 -9.87 -6.83
N ASN A 13 -0.93 -9.03 -5.87
CA ASN A 13 -0.54 -7.64 -5.88
C ASN A 13 0.89 -7.52 -5.40
N ILE A 14 1.59 -6.51 -5.86
CA ILE A 14 2.94 -6.23 -5.44
C ILE A 14 2.89 -5.05 -4.49
N TYR A 15 3.48 -5.21 -3.32
CA TYR A 15 3.47 -4.17 -2.31
C TYR A 15 4.86 -3.62 -2.10
N GLU A 16 4.97 -2.30 -2.10
CA GLU A 16 6.24 -1.64 -1.97
C GLU A 16 6.12 -0.47 -1.02
N THR A 17 7.02 -0.37 -0.03
CA THR A 17 6.99 0.78 0.86
C THR A 17 7.68 1.92 0.15
N VAL A 18 6.94 2.97 -0.17
CA VAL A 18 7.48 4.10 -0.90
C VAL A 18 7.70 5.33 -0.02
N SER A 19 7.12 5.32 1.17
CA SER A 19 7.32 6.42 2.10
C SER A 19 6.90 5.90 3.47
N ASN A 20 7.15 6.68 4.51
CA ASN A 20 6.74 6.25 5.85
C ASN A 20 5.24 6.08 5.90
N ASN A 21 4.80 4.93 6.38
CA ASN A 21 3.38 4.62 6.50
C ASN A 21 2.62 4.55 5.19
N ILE A 22 3.31 4.54 4.06
CA ILE A 22 2.65 4.47 2.76
C ILE A 22 3.20 3.33 1.94
N GLN A 23 2.32 2.50 1.43
CA GLN A 23 2.67 1.36 0.64
C GLN A 23 2.06 1.49 -0.74
N LYS A 24 2.86 1.26 -1.76
CA LYS A 24 2.36 1.28 -3.12
C LYS A 24 1.90 -0.12 -3.47
N ILE A 25 0.72 -0.24 -4.02
CA ILE A 25 0.16 -1.52 -4.39
C ILE A 25 -0.02 -1.55 -5.89
N THR A 26 0.66 -2.50 -6.53
CA THR A 26 0.52 -2.67 -7.98
C THR A 26 -0.24 -3.96 -8.22
N ARG A 27 -1.35 -3.86 -8.91
CA ARG A 27 -2.18 -5.02 -9.19
C ARG A 27 -1.76 -5.66 -10.50
N PRO A 28 -2.07 -6.94 -10.70
CA PRO A 28 -1.71 -7.62 -11.95
C PRO A 28 -2.22 -6.90 -13.19
N SER A 29 -3.31 -6.18 -13.08
CA SER A 29 -3.85 -5.45 -14.22
C SER A 29 -3.05 -4.20 -14.56
N GLY A 30 -2.10 -3.84 -13.71
CA GLY A 30 -1.32 -2.63 -13.92
C GLY A 30 -1.83 -1.43 -13.14
N THR A 31 -2.97 -1.57 -12.48
CA THR A 31 -3.53 -0.49 -11.70
C THR A 31 -2.73 -0.30 -10.41
N THR A 32 -2.50 0.93 -10.04
CA THR A 32 -1.72 1.23 -8.86
C THR A 32 -2.54 2.00 -7.84
N SER A 33 -2.35 1.67 -6.58
CA SER A 33 -2.99 2.39 -5.49
C SER A 33 -1.97 2.58 -4.39
N TYR A 34 -2.29 3.41 -3.42
CA TYR A 34 -1.41 3.65 -2.28
C TYR A 34 -2.22 3.45 -1.02
N ARG A 35 -1.66 2.73 -0.07
CA ARG A 35 -2.33 2.49 1.20
C ARG A 35 -1.58 3.21 2.29
N VAL A 36 -2.28 4.06 3.02
CA VAL A 36 -1.71 4.79 4.15
C VAL A 36 -2.13 4.06 5.41
N ARG A 37 -1.18 3.73 6.26
CA ARG A 37 -1.47 3.04 7.52
C ARG A 37 -0.78 3.76 8.66
N VAL A 38 -1.55 4.13 9.66
CA VAL A 38 -1.01 4.83 10.82
C VAL A 38 -1.60 4.17 12.06
N SER A 39 -0.76 3.93 13.05
CA SER A 39 -1.22 3.35 14.30
C SER A 39 -1.01 4.39 15.39
N GLU A 40 -2.06 4.67 16.14
CA GLU A 40 -1.98 5.66 17.19
C GLU A 40 -2.82 5.19 18.37
N ASP A 41 -2.25 5.19 19.56
CA ASP A 41 -2.96 4.79 20.77
C ASP A 41 -3.57 3.40 20.64
N GLY A 42 -2.90 2.51 19.94
CA GLY A 42 -3.39 1.16 19.77
C GLY A 42 -4.46 1.01 18.71
N ILE A 43 -4.79 2.09 18.04
CA ILE A 43 -5.80 2.05 16.98
C ILE A 43 -5.10 2.17 15.64
N MET A 44 -5.47 1.30 14.71
CA MET A 44 -4.88 1.31 13.39
C MET A 44 -5.82 2.00 12.42
N TYR A 45 -5.30 3.00 11.74
CA TYR A 45 -6.05 3.70 10.70
C TYR A 45 -5.44 3.32 9.35
N SER A 46 -6.26 3.04 8.38
CA SER A 46 -5.76 2.77 7.05
C SER A 46 -6.74 3.26 6.01
N GLN A 47 -6.23 3.70 4.90
CA GLN A 47 -7.05 4.20 3.81
C GLN A 47 -6.28 4.10 2.52
N TYR A 48 -7.00 3.89 1.43
CA TYR A 48 -6.40 3.79 0.10
C TYR A 48 -6.56 5.11 -0.63
N GLU A 49 -5.53 5.48 -1.37
CA GLU A 49 -5.57 6.67 -2.20
C GLU A 49 -5.10 6.32 -3.60
N THR A 50 -5.48 7.12 -4.56
CA THR A 50 -5.11 6.84 -5.93
C THR A 50 -3.79 7.49 -6.34
N SER A 51 -3.27 8.41 -5.55
CA SER A 51 -2.00 9.05 -5.89
C SER A 51 -1.12 9.19 -4.66
N LEU A 52 0.18 9.18 -4.89
CA LEU A 52 1.13 9.31 -3.82
C LEU A 52 1.01 10.65 -3.13
N LYS A 53 0.73 11.67 -3.89
CA LYS A 53 0.58 13.01 -3.33
C LYS A 53 -0.56 13.05 -2.32
N LYS A 54 -1.69 12.46 -2.68
CA LYS A 54 -2.82 12.42 -1.77
C LYS A 54 -2.52 11.54 -0.58
N ALA A 55 -1.81 10.44 -0.79
CA ALA A 55 -1.46 9.55 0.30
C ALA A 55 -0.56 10.25 1.31
N LYS A 56 0.39 11.03 0.82
CA LYS A 56 1.29 11.75 1.72
C LYS A 56 0.54 12.83 2.48
N ALA A 57 -0.37 13.51 1.83
CA ALA A 57 -1.16 14.55 2.49
C ALA A 57 -2.01 13.92 3.59
N LEU A 58 -2.62 12.78 3.31
CA LEU A 58 -3.44 12.10 4.28
C LEU A 58 -2.59 11.64 5.46
N ARG A 59 -1.43 11.03 5.18
CA ARG A 59 -0.55 10.58 6.24
C ARG A 59 -0.14 11.74 7.13
N ASN A 60 0.23 12.88 6.54
CA ASN A 60 0.66 14.03 7.31
C ASN A 60 -0.48 14.57 8.17
N SER A 61 -1.68 14.47 7.67
CA SER A 61 -2.83 14.90 8.44
C SER A 61 -3.03 14.00 9.65
N TRP A 62 -2.79 12.71 9.49
CA TRP A 62 -2.99 11.79 10.60
C TRP A 62 -1.90 11.84 11.65
N VAL A 63 -0.65 12.02 11.24
CA VAL A 63 0.46 12.01 12.19
C VAL A 63 0.87 13.42 12.60
N GLY A 64 0.44 14.40 11.89
CA GLY A 64 0.80 15.76 12.18
C GLY A 64 -0.11 16.40 13.16
#